data_017b7616c3f7387c64e6b94a2efde1c6
#
_entry.id   017b7616c3f7387c64e6b94a2efde1c6
#
_cell.length_a   1.000
_cell.length_b   1.000
_cell.length_c   1.000
_cell.angle_alpha   90.00
_cell.angle_beta   90.00
_cell.angle_gamma   90.00
#
_symmetry.space_group_name_H-M   'P 1'
#
loop_
_entity.id
_entity.type
_entity.pdbx_description
1 polymer ?
#
loop_
_entity_poly.entity_id
_entity_poly.type
_entity_poly.pdbx_seq_one_letter_code
_entity_poly.pdbx_strand_id
1 'polypeptide(L)'
;IAENDDKEFTLPLNFKDRIFNSETVHLDAKNTSIKTDNSPKRATQINNLNDILFSSIYEDIFALENFEVPTPSTRYTSYFGDRRVYKYSNGKSSTSLHYGNDYGIPEGSEVLSCASGKVVMAENRISTGYSIVIEHLPGLYSLYYHLSKMDVKEGDMVKKGQLIGLSGSTGLATGPHLHWEMRLNGEAVRPEFFLSNFTF
;
A
#
# COMPACT_ATOMS: atom_id res chain seq x y z
N ILE A 1 -5.76 -33.34 -33.90
CA ILE A 1 -6.19 -33.73 -32.54
C ILE A 1 -4.96 -33.47 -31.68
N ALA A 2 -4.96 -32.36 -30.94
CA ALA A 2 -3.89 -32.09 -29.97
C ALA A 2 -4.17 -32.97 -28.76
N GLU A 3 -3.27 -33.90 -28.45
CA GLU A 3 -3.25 -34.60 -27.18
C GLU A 3 -2.98 -33.59 -26.09
N ASN A 4 -3.94 -33.39 -25.21
CA ASN A 4 -3.78 -32.59 -24.01
C ASN A 4 -3.00 -33.46 -23.01
N ASP A 5 -1.67 -33.25 -22.94
CA ASP A 5 -0.84 -33.86 -21.91
C ASP A 5 -1.14 -33.09 -20.61
N ASP A 6 -2.11 -33.56 -19.84
CA ASP A 6 -2.36 -33.07 -18.47
C ASP A 6 -1.18 -33.45 -17.60
N LYS A 7 -0.21 -32.50 -17.52
CA LYS A 7 0.93 -32.63 -16.59
C LYS A 7 0.48 -32.20 -15.21
N GLU A 8 0.40 -33.15 -14.32
CA GLU A 8 0.17 -32.91 -12.90
C GLU A 8 1.49 -32.50 -12.25
N PHE A 9 1.47 -31.33 -11.61
CA PHE A 9 2.63 -30.96 -10.79
C PHE A 9 2.26 -30.78 -9.33
N THR A 10 3.15 -31.25 -8.46
CA THR A 10 3.04 -31.04 -7.01
C THR A 10 3.96 -29.88 -6.61
N LEU A 11 3.36 -28.80 -6.09
CA LEU A 11 4.11 -27.71 -5.48
C LEU A 11 4.20 -27.94 -3.97
N PRO A 12 5.38 -28.21 -3.41
CA PRO A 12 5.53 -28.29 -1.96
C PRO A 12 5.36 -26.90 -1.33
N LEU A 13 4.29 -26.73 -0.56
CA LEU A 13 4.05 -25.48 0.18
C LEU A 13 4.57 -25.65 1.61
N ASN A 14 5.55 -24.82 1.99
CA ASN A 14 6.02 -24.72 3.35
C ASN A 14 5.24 -23.63 4.09
N PHE A 15 4.35 -24.02 4.98
CA PHE A 15 3.66 -23.12 5.88
C PHE A 15 4.50 -22.88 7.15
N LYS A 16 4.72 -21.62 7.49
CA LYS A 16 5.33 -21.23 8.75
C LYS A 16 4.32 -20.44 9.55
N ASP A 17 4.18 -20.78 10.81
CA ASP A 17 3.37 -20.00 11.73
C ASP A 17 3.98 -18.60 11.89
N ARG A 18 3.12 -17.59 11.83
CA ARG A 18 3.47 -16.20 12.11
C ARG A 18 2.55 -15.64 13.17
N ILE A 19 3.15 -15.07 14.20
CA ILE A 19 2.40 -14.32 15.21
C ILE A 19 2.24 -12.87 14.68
N PHE A 20 0.99 -12.45 14.53
CA PHE A 20 0.65 -11.08 14.20
C PHE A 20 0.32 -10.31 15.48
N ASN A 21 0.83 -9.08 15.58
CA ASN A 21 0.48 -8.21 16.68
C ASN A 21 -0.99 -7.81 16.61
N SER A 22 -1.58 -7.52 17.77
CA SER A 22 -2.91 -6.91 17.86
C SER A 22 -2.79 -5.64 18.67
N GLU A 23 -3.19 -4.51 18.09
CA GLU A 23 -3.16 -3.21 18.75
C GLU A 23 -4.55 -2.58 18.82
N THR A 24 -4.79 -1.79 19.87
CA THR A 24 -5.99 -0.97 19.98
C THR A 24 -5.64 0.47 19.61
N VAL A 25 -6.33 1.00 18.60
CA VAL A 25 -6.18 2.37 18.13
C VAL A 25 -7.41 3.18 18.56
N HIS A 26 -7.20 4.18 19.41
CA HIS A 26 -8.26 5.09 19.84
C HIS A 26 -8.39 6.24 18.83
N LEU A 27 -9.56 6.37 18.25
CA LEU A 27 -9.86 7.42 17.27
C LEU A 27 -10.59 8.58 17.94
N ASP A 28 -10.09 9.78 17.70
CA ASP A 28 -10.79 11.02 18.02
C ASP A 28 -12.05 11.21 17.13
N ALA A 29 -12.76 12.30 17.29
CA ALA A 29 -13.98 12.59 16.53
C ALA A 29 -13.70 12.71 15.03
N LYS A 30 -12.58 13.36 14.64
CA LYS A 30 -12.15 13.53 13.24
C LYS A 30 -11.87 12.17 12.60
N ASN A 31 -11.02 11.37 13.20
CA ASN A 31 -10.63 10.07 12.68
C ASN A 31 -11.79 9.07 12.71
N THR A 32 -12.67 9.15 13.72
CA THR A 32 -13.93 8.39 13.74
C THR A 32 -14.79 8.72 12.53
N SER A 33 -14.98 10.01 12.21
CA SER A 33 -15.75 10.44 11.05
C SER A 33 -15.16 9.90 9.74
N ILE A 34 -13.83 9.97 9.58
CA ILE A 34 -13.13 9.43 8.39
C ILE A 34 -13.33 7.91 8.30
N LYS A 35 -13.14 7.18 9.41
CA LYS A 35 -13.23 5.71 9.42
C LYS A 35 -14.65 5.21 9.11
N THR A 36 -15.66 5.94 9.54
CA THR A 36 -17.08 5.58 9.39
C THR A 36 -17.75 6.28 8.20
N ASP A 37 -17.01 7.05 7.40
CA ASP A 37 -17.54 7.70 6.21
C ASP A 37 -18.08 6.64 5.23
N ASN A 38 -19.33 6.81 4.80
CA ASN A 38 -20.02 5.96 3.83
C ASN A 38 -20.53 6.77 2.62
N SER A 39 -19.92 7.92 2.37
CA SER A 39 -20.29 8.80 1.28
C SER A 39 -20.10 8.17 -0.10
N PRO A 40 -20.88 8.59 -1.11
CA PRO A 40 -20.66 8.19 -2.50
C PRO A 40 -19.23 8.49 -2.98
N LYS A 41 -18.63 9.60 -2.54
CA LYS A 41 -17.26 9.97 -2.87
C LYS A 41 -16.27 8.90 -2.41
N ARG A 42 -16.40 8.41 -1.16
CA ARG A 42 -15.55 7.33 -0.67
C ARG A 42 -15.73 6.04 -1.46
N ALA A 43 -16.97 5.67 -1.78
CA ALA A 43 -17.25 4.50 -2.60
C ALA A 43 -16.59 4.61 -3.98
N THR A 44 -16.72 5.76 -4.66
CA THR A 44 -16.03 6.01 -5.93
C THR A 44 -14.52 5.87 -5.81
N GLN A 45 -13.91 6.44 -4.77
CA GLN A 45 -12.45 6.32 -4.55
C GLN A 45 -12.00 4.88 -4.31
N ILE A 46 -12.82 4.05 -3.67
CA ILE A 46 -12.53 2.62 -3.49
C ILE A 46 -12.62 1.89 -4.83
N ASN A 47 -13.68 2.13 -5.61
CA ASN A 47 -13.86 1.50 -6.91
C ASN A 47 -12.73 1.87 -7.87
N ASN A 48 -12.38 3.15 -7.99
CA ASN A 48 -11.28 3.59 -8.85
C ASN A 48 -9.95 2.90 -8.49
N LEU A 49 -9.64 2.76 -7.19
CA LEU A 49 -8.44 2.03 -6.79
C LEU A 49 -8.53 0.55 -7.15
N ASN A 50 -9.68 -0.10 -6.93
CA ASN A 50 -9.87 -1.50 -7.29
C ASN A 50 -9.76 -1.70 -8.80
N ASP A 51 -10.33 -0.82 -9.61
CA ASP A 51 -10.25 -0.88 -11.08
C ASP A 51 -8.78 -0.84 -11.56
N ILE A 52 -7.94 -0.03 -10.89
CA ILE A 52 -6.49 0.01 -11.15
C ILE A 52 -5.84 -1.31 -10.73
N LEU A 53 -6.04 -1.75 -9.49
CA LEU A 53 -5.33 -2.88 -8.90
C LEU A 53 -5.71 -4.24 -9.50
N PHE A 54 -6.93 -4.37 -10.04
CA PHE A 54 -7.44 -5.55 -10.73
C PHE A 54 -7.43 -5.40 -12.25
N SER A 55 -6.74 -4.38 -12.78
CA SER A 55 -6.57 -4.22 -14.22
C SER A 55 -5.86 -5.43 -14.81
N SER A 56 -6.38 -5.92 -15.93
CA SER A 56 -5.79 -7.00 -16.71
C SER A 56 -5.00 -6.52 -17.94
N ILE A 57 -4.61 -5.26 -17.95
CA ILE A 57 -3.75 -4.70 -19.00
C ILE A 57 -2.31 -5.06 -18.66
N TYR A 58 -1.72 -5.99 -19.40
CA TYR A 58 -0.39 -6.56 -19.14
C TYR A 58 0.63 -6.13 -20.21
N GLU A 59 0.67 -4.85 -20.55
CA GLU A 59 1.46 -4.39 -21.68
C GLU A 59 2.86 -3.87 -21.31
N ASP A 60 3.04 -3.33 -20.09
CA ASP A 60 4.24 -2.59 -19.73
C ASP A 60 5.02 -3.22 -18.57
N ILE A 61 6.33 -3.36 -18.76
CA ILE A 61 7.30 -3.75 -17.73
C ILE A 61 8.16 -2.52 -17.43
N PHE A 62 7.98 -1.92 -16.25
CA PHE A 62 8.69 -0.69 -15.87
C PHE A 62 9.89 -0.93 -14.97
N ALA A 63 9.88 -2.00 -14.15
CA ALA A 63 10.96 -2.33 -13.22
C ALA A 63 11.54 -3.71 -13.52
N LEU A 64 12.86 -3.78 -13.70
CA LEU A 64 13.64 -5.01 -13.79
C LEU A 64 14.75 -5.05 -12.71
N GLU A 65 14.76 -4.06 -11.84
CA GLU A 65 15.70 -3.93 -10.71
C GLU A 65 15.07 -4.34 -9.39
N ASN A 66 15.94 -4.64 -8.40
CA ASN A 66 15.49 -4.91 -7.04
C ASN A 66 14.79 -3.70 -6.42
N PHE A 67 13.77 -3.96 -5.61
CA PHE A 67 13.03 -2.94 -4.89
C PHE A 67 13.82 -2.44 -3.68
N GLU A 68 13.59 -1.18 -3.29
CA GLU A 68 14.21 -0.55 -2.13
C GLU A 68 13.15 -0.01 -1.16
N VAL A 69 13.56 0.21 0.08
CA VAL A 69 12.70 0.85 1.10
C VAL A 69 12.40 2.28 0.65
N PRO A 70 11.13 2.72 0.68
CA PRO A 70 10.71 4.03 0.14
C PRO A 70 11.05 5.22 1.05
N THR A 71 11.78 5.01 2.12
CA THR A 71 12.16 6.03 3.10
C THR A 71 13.50 5.65 3.76
N PRO A 72 14.33 6.62 4.16
CA PRO A 72 15.55 6.34 4.91
C PRO A 72 15.30 5.82 6.34
N SER A 73 14.06 5.86 6.82
CA SER A 73 13.72 5.36 8.16
C SER A 73 13.74 3.85 8.24
N THR A 74 14.33 3.34 9.32
CA THR A 74 14.27 1.92 9.70
C THR A 74 13.27 1.65 10.83
N ARG A 75 12.55 2.68 11.30
CA ARG A 75 11.61 2.59 12.42
C ARG A 75 10.23 2.15 11.92
N TYR A 76 9.94 0.88 12.06
CA TYR A 76 8.58 0.38 11.88
C TYR A 76 7.70 0.70 13.09
N THR A 77 6.48 1.18 12.84
CA THR A 77 5.45 1.38 13.87
C THR A 77 4.33 0.36 13.79
N SER A 78 4.13 -0.27 12.62
CA SER A 78 3.21 -1.39 12.42
C SER A 78 3.61 -2.18 11.19
N TYR A 79 3.33 -3.48 11.19
CA TYR A 79 3.72 -4.40 10.12
C TYR A 79 2.53 -4.90 9.32
N PHE A 80 2.80 -5.37 8.12
CA PHE A 80 1.83 -6.10 7.30
C PHE A 80 1.23 -7.28 8.07
N GLY A 81 -0.10 -7.37 8.09
CA GLY A 81 -0.87 -8.42 8.74
C GLY A 81 -1.21 -8.16 10.20
N ASP A 82 -0.66 -7.10 10.82
CA ASP A 82 -1.05 -6.71 12.18
C ASP A 82 -2.56 -6.44 12.27
N ARG A 83 -3.15 -6.81 13.39
CA ARG A 83 -4.59 -6.63 13.63
C ARG A 83 -4.83 -5.35 14.39
N ARG A 84 -5.74 -4.51 13.89
CA ARG A 84 -6.13 -3.24 14.52
C ARG A 84 -7.56 -3.31 15.01
N VAL A 85 -7.74 -3.01 16.30
CA VAL A 85 -9.04 -2.79 16.92
C VAL A 85 -9.23 -1.28 17.05
N TYR A 86 -10.03 -0.70 16.19
CA TYR A 86 -10.36 0.73 16.26
C TYR A 86 -11.46 0.98 17.29
N LYS A 87 -11.18 1.82 18.28
CA LYS A 87 -12.15 2.32 19.25
C LYS A 87 -12.57 3.72 18.84
N TYR A 88 -13.85 3.89 18.52
CA TYR A 88 -14.42 5.14 18.04
C TYR A 88 -14.78 6.08 19.18
N SER A 89 -14.76 7.39 18.93
CA SER A 89 -15.17 8.40 19.89
C SER A 89 -16.64 8.26 20.35
N ASN A 90 -17.46 7.55 19.58
CA ASN A 90 -18.88 7.27 19.90
C ASN A 90 -19.09 5.94 20.65
N GLY A 91 -18.02 5.30 21.13
CA GLY A 91 -18.07 4.03 21.90
C GLY A 91 -18.15 2.75 21.03
N LYS A 92 -18.38 2.85 19.73
CA LYS A 92 -18.35 1.69 18.81
C LYS A 92 -16.93 1.27 18.52
N SER A 93 -16.77 0.11 17.88
CA SER A 93 -15.46 -0.39 17.44
C SER A 93 -15.58 -1.18 16.15
N SER A 94 -14.44 -1.31 15.45
CA SER A 94 -14.28 -2.24 14.34
C SER A 94 -12.88 -2.84 14.34
N THR A 95 -12.69 -3.94 13.61
CA THR A 95 -11.40 -4.57 13.41
C THR A 95 -11.00 -4.50 11.94
N SER A 96 -9.71 -4.43 11.66
CA SER A 96 -9.16 -4.61 10.32
C SER A 96 -7.75 -5.19 10.38
N LEU A 97 -7.31 -5.76 9.26
CA LEU A 97 -5.91 -6.09 9.05
C LEU A 97 -5.17 -4.86 8.54
N HIS A 98 -3.88 -4.81 8.80
CA HIS A 98 -2.96 -3.83 8.26
C HIS A 98 -2.38 -4.37 6.95
N TYR A 99 -2.61 -3.67 5.83
CA TYR A 99 -2.27 -4.17 4.50
C TYR A 99 -0.87 -3.76 4.02
N GLY A 100 -0.10 -3.06 4.84
CA GLY A 100 1.25 -2.61 4.51
C GLY A 100 2.13 -2.47 5.74
N ASN A 101 3.21 -1.73 5.59
CA ASN A 101 4.10 -1.36 6.68
C ASN A 101 3.99 0.13 6.98
N ASP A 102 3.95 0.48 8.25
CA ASP A 102 4.02 1.87 8.69
C ASP A 102 5.44 2.22 9.16
N TYR A 103 6.02 3.23 8.54
CA TYR A 103 7.30 3.82 8.93
C TYR A 103 7.05 5.09 9.74
N GLY A 104 7.46 5.07 11.02
CA GLY A 104 7.37 6.25 11.89
C GLY A 104 8.44 7.28 11.50
N ILE A 105 8.03 8.30 10.77
CA ILE A 105 8.89 9.38 10.27
C ILE A 105 8.23 10.73 10.53
N PRO A 106 9.01 11.80 10.74
CA PRO A 106 8.47 13.15 10.87
C PRO A 106 7.68 13.57 9.62
N GLU A 107 6.69 14.42 9.80
CA GLU A 107 6.02 15.07 8.68
C GLU A 107 7.02 15.88 7.85
N GLY A 108 6.88 15.80 6.51
CA GLY A 108 7.79 16.47 5.58
C GLY A 108 9.06 15.67 5.25
N SER A 109 9.22 14.44 5.76
CA SER A 109 10.33 13.58 5.37
C SER A 109 10.15 13.09 3.93
N GLU A 110 11.26 12.87 3.22
CA GLU A 110 11.25 12.38 1.84
C GLU A 110 10.61 10.99 1.73
N VAL A 111 9.77 10.83 0.70
CA VAL A 111 9.21 9.56 0.28
C VAL A 111 9.65 9.28 -1.15
N LEU A 112 10.30 8.13 -1.33
CA LEU A 112 10.96 7.75 -2.57
C LEU A 112 10.20 6.61 -3.25
N SER A 113 10.26 6.53 -4.58
CA SER A 113 9.76 5.36 -5.30
C SER A 113 10.62 4.14 -5.00
N CYS A 114 10.00 3.04 -4.59
CA CYS A 114 10.72 1.80 -4.24
C CYS A 114 11.34 1.09 -5.44
N ALA A 115 10.86 1.36 -6.66
CA ALA A 115 11.39 0.86 -7.94
C ALA A 115 10.95 1.80 -9.07
N SER A 116 11.49 1.62 -10.28
CA SER A 116 11.00 2.31 -11.47
C SER A 116 9.56 1.93 -11.76
N GLY A 117 8.77 2.85 -12.32
CA GLY A 117 7.35 2.58 -12.58
C GLY A 117 6.62 3.75 -13.20
N LYS A 118 5.32 3.51 -13.42
CA LYS A 118 4.37 4.53 -13.90
C LYS A 118 3.41 4.89 -12.76
N VAL A 119 3.26 6.17 -12.49
CA VAL A 119 2.25 6.66 -11.55
C VAL A 119 0.86 6.45 -12.17
N VAL A 120 0.08 5.57 -11.59
CA VAL A 120 -1.28 5.24 -12.06
C VAL A 120 -2.37 5.90 -11.23
N MET A 121 -2.01 6.48 -10.08
CA MET A 121 -2.89 7.32 -9.28
C MET A 121 -2.06 8.30 -8.43
N ALA A 122 -2.50 9.56 -8.37
CA ALA A 122 -2.01 10.57 -7.43
C ALA A 122 -3.18 11.46 -7.02
N GLU A 123 -3.84 11.17 -5.88
CA GLU A 123 -5.03 11.90 -5.45
C GLU A 123 -5.15 12.04 -3.93
N ASN A 124 -5.99 12.99 -3.49
CA ASN A 124 -6.36 13.14 -2.09
C ASN A 124 -7.62 12.34 -1.79
N ARG A 125 -7.46 11.22 -1.08
CA ARG A 125 -8.51 10.26 -0.74
C ARG A 125 -8.99 10.47 0.71
N ILE A 126 -10.27 10.18 0.96
CA ILE A 126 -10.86 10.34 2.30
C ILE A 126 -10.11 9.49 3.34
N SER A 127 -9.89 8.20 3.04
CA SER A 127 -9.31 7.25 4.00
C SER A 127 -7.79 7.39 4.13
N THR A 128 -7.08 7.54 3.02
CA THR A 128 -5.63 7.43 2.96
C THR A 128 -4.91 8.76 2.75
N GLY A 129 -5.69 9.87 2.67
CA GLY A 129 -5.15 11.21 2.45
C GLY A 129 -4.47 11.32 1.08
N TYR A 130 -3.43 12.13 0.98
CA TYR A 130 -2.62 12.18 -0.24
C TYR A 130 -1.98 10.83 -0.49
N SER A 131 -2.31 10.26 -1.64
CA SER A 131 -2.03 8.86 -1.99
C SER A 131 -1.42 8.78 -3.37
N ILE A 132 -0.35 8.00 -3.50
CA ILE A 132 0.30 7.69 -4.77
C ILE A 132 0.25 6.18 -4.97
N VAL A 133 -0.06 5.74 -6.20
CA VAL A 133 0.04 4.35 -6.63
C VAL A 133 0.94 4.29 -7.86
N ILE A 134 1.92 3.41 -7.82
CA ILE A 134 2.89 3.20 -8.89
C ILE A 134 2.79 1.75 -9.37
N GLU A 135 2.61 1.57 -10.67
CA GLU A 135 2.72 0.28 -11.35
C GLU A 135 4.17 0.03 -11.72
N HIS A 136 4.68 -1.16 -11.37
CA HIS A 136 6.07 -1.59 -11.64
C HIS A 136 6.12 -2.67 -12.71
N LEU A 137 5.22 -3.63 -12.60
CA LEU A 137 5.00 -4.74 -13.52
C LEU A 137 3.49 -4.97 -13.67
N PRO A 138 3.04 -5.68 -14.69
CA PRO A 138 1.65 -6.07 -14.82
C PRO A 138 1.11 -6.72 -13.54
N GLY A 139 0.15 -6.05 -12.91
CA GLY A 139 -0.45 -6.49 -11.66
C GLY A 139 0.38 -6.25 -10.39
N LEU A 140 1.58 -5.67 -10.47
CA LEU A 140 2.41 -5.36 -9.30
C LEU A 140 2.49 -3.85 -9.06
N TYR A 141 1.96 -3.41 -7.92
CA TYR A 141 1.84 -2.01 -7.54
C TYR A 141 2.46 -1.74 -6.17
N SER A 142 3.04 -0.53 -6.01
CA SER A 142 3.33 0.04 -4.69
C SER A 142 2.40 1.22 -4.40
N LEU A 143 2.01 1.35 -3.13
CA LEU A 143 1.07 2.37 -2.67
C LEU A 143 1.67 3.12 -1.49
N TYR A 144 1.57 4.46 -1.54
CA TYR A 144 2.14 5.38 -0.57
C TYR A 144 1.04 6.29 -0.03
N TYR A 145 0.78 6.24 1.28
CA TYR A 145 -0.36 6.92 1.89
C TYR A 145 0.04 7.91 2.98
N HIS A 146 -0.92 8.71 3.39
CA HIS A 146 -0.83 9.71 4.44
C HIS A 146 0.17 10.84 4.17
N LEU A 147 0.51 11.06 2.89
CA LEU A 147 1.48 12.09 2.49
C LEU A 147 0.99 13.50 2.87
N SER A 148 1.92 14.44 3.07
CA SER A 148 1.63 15.88 3.19
C SER A 148 1.71 16.60 1.84
N LYS A 149 2.48 16.02 0.89
CA LYS A 149 2.68 16.55 -0.46
C LYS A 149 2.92 15.42 -1.44
N MET A 150 2.42 15.57 -2.65
CA MET A 150 2.75 14.74 -3.81
C MET A 150 3.55 15.58 -4.79
N ASP A 151 4.72 15.07 -5.23
CA ASP A 151 5.61 15.73 -6.20
C ASP A 151 5.50 15.10 -7.60
N VAL A 152 4.60 14.16 -7.76
CA VAL A 152 4.27 13.48 -9.02
C VAL A 152 2.76 13.48 -9.26
N LYS A 153 2.36 13.25 -10.50
CA LYS A 153 0.97 13.15 -10.93
C LYS A 153 0.76 11.87 -11.74
N GLU A 154 -0.49 11.49 -11.91
CA GLU A 154 -0.88 10.38 -12.77
C GLU A 154 -0.31 10.53 -14.19
N GLY A 155 0.23 9.42 -14.72
CA GLY A 155 0.91 9.32 -16.00
C GLY A 155 2.41 9.57 -15.94
N ASP A 156 2.96 10.12 -14.86
CA ASP A 156 4.40 10.35 -14.74
C ASP A 156 5.17 9.03 -14.67
N MET A 157 6.32 8.97 -15.34
CA MET A 157 7.29 7.88 -15.18
C MET A 157 8.29 8.25 -14.09
N VAL A 158 8.51 7.34 -13.17
CA VAL A 158 9.45 7.51 -12.06
C VAL A 158 10.55 6.46 -12.09
N LYS A 159 11.73 6.83 -11.56
CA LYS A 159 12.85 5.90 -11.36
C LYS A 159 12.91 5.44 -9.90
N LYS A 160 13.50 4.28 -9.67
CA LYS A 160 13.84 3.82 -8.33
C LYS A 160 14.63 4.90 -7.56
N GLY A 161 14.25 5.16 -6.30
CA GLY A 161 14.86 6.18 -5.46
C GLY A 161 14.49 7.62 -5.82
N GLN A 162 13.64 7.86 -6.81
CA GLN A 162 13.15 9.20 -7.13
C GLN A 162 12.21 9.71 -6.03
N LEU A 163 12.40 10.98 -5.63
CA LEU A 163 11.47 11.68 -4.74
C LEU A 163 10.09 11.77 -5.40
N ILE A 164 9.06 11.27 -4.71
CA ILE A 164 7.67 11.26 -5.20
C ILE A 164 6.73 12.10 -4.32
N GLY A 165 7.15 12.45 -3.12
CA GLY A 165 6.37 13.26 -2.19
C GLY A 165 6.99 13.35 -0.80
N LEU A 166 6.24 13.91 0.13
CA LEU A 166 6.65 14.08 1.51
C LEU A 166 5.66 13.37 2.44
N SER A 167 6.19 12.74 3.48
CA SER A 167 5.40 12.09 4.53
C SER A 167 4.50 13.07 5.27
N GLY A 168 3.43 12.59 5.86
CA GLY A 168 2.49 13.44 6.57
C GLY A 168 1.58 12.66 7.53
N SER A 169 0.40 13.21 7.74
CA SER A 169 -0.63 12.66 8.62
C SER A 169 -2.05 12.94 8.05
N THR A 170 -2.18 12.90 6.71
CA THR A 170 -3.46 13.14 6.03
C THR A 170 -4.32 11.88 6.00
N GLY A 171 -5.65 12.05 5.85
CA GLY A 171 -6.59 10.92 5.92
C GLY A 171 -6.75 10.37 7.34
N LEU A 172 -6.91 9.05 7.46
CA LEU A 172 -7.05 8.33 8.73
C LEU A 172 -5.67 8.02 9.31
N ALA A 173 -5.07 8.97 9.98
CA ALA A 173 -3.78 8.85 10.65
C ALA A 173 -3.83 9.41 12.07
N THR A 174 -3.20 8.74 13.03
CA THR A 174 -3.12 9.18 14.43
C THR A 174 -1.84 9.96 14.72
N GLY A 175 -0.94 10.06 13.76
CA GLY A 175 0.32 10.81 13.81
C GLY A 175 1.09 10.67 12.52
N PRO A 176 2.18 11.45 12.36
CA PRO A 176 3.00 11.40 11.14
C PRO A 176 3.65 10.05 10.91
N HIS A 177 3.46 9.49 9.73
CA HIS A 177 4.07 8.24 9.27
C HIS A 177 3.92 8.10 7.75
N LEU A 178 4.71 7.22 7.16
CA LEU A 178 4.47 6.69 5.82
C LEU A 178 3.83 5.31 5.94
N HIS A 179 2.65 5.12 5.36
CA HIS A 179 2.09 3.80 5.11
C HIS A 179 2.48 3.35 3.70
N TRP A 180 3.13 2.19 3.59
CA TRP A 180 3.59 1.62 2.33
C TRP A 180 3.05 0.22 2.13
N GLU A 181 2.34 0.00 1.00
CA GLU A 181 1.80 -1.31 0.62
C GLU A 181 2.45 -1.81 -0.68
N MET A 182 2.45 -3.14 -0.83
CA MET A 182 2.64 -3.82 -2.11
C MET A 182 1.38 -4.61 -2.46
N ARG A 183 0.97 -4.53 -3.72
CA ARG A 183 -0.19 -5.24 -4.25
C ARG A 183 0.22 -6.09 -5.44
N LEU A 184 -0.19 -7.35 -5.43
CA LEU A 184 -0.01 -8.28 -6.55
C LEU A 184 -1.38 -8.80 -6.97
N ASN A 185 -1.79 -8.50 -8.21
CA ASN A 185 -3.11 -8.84 -8.75
C ASN A 185 -4.26 -8.44 -7.81
N GLY A 186 -4.21 -7.21 -7.28
CA GLY A 186 -5.20 -6.65 -6.36
C GLY A 186 -4.99 -7.04 -4.90
N GLU A 187 -4.34 -8.16 -4.61
CA GLU A 187 -4.15 -8.65 -3.25
C GLU A 187 -2.97 -7.97 -2.54
N ALA A 188 -3.16 -7.66 -1.27
CA ALA A 188 -2.09 -7.12 -0.44
C ALA A 188 -1.06 -8.21 -0.12
N VAL A 189 0.20 -7.93 -0.38
CA VAL A 189 1.31 -8.84 -0.14
C VAL A 189 2.35 -8.21 0.76
N ARG A 190 3.14 -9.04 1.44
CA ARG A 190 4.15 -8.57 2.38
C ARG A 190 5.24 -7.78 1.67
N PRO A 191 5.42 -6.47 1.98
CA PRO A 191 6.36 -5.62 1.25
C PRO A 191 7.81 -6.08 1.34
N GLU A 192 8.25 -6.63 2.48
CA GLU A 192 9.63 -7.06 2.68
C GLU A 192 10.05 -8.20 1.76
N PHE A 193 9.10 -8.95 1.20
CA PHE A 193 9.40 -9.99 0.22
C PHE A 193 10.14 -9.42 -1.00
N PHE A 194 9.73 -8.23 -1.45
CA PHE A 194 10.32 -7.58 -2.63
C PHE A 194 11.67 -6.93 -2.35
N LEU A 195 12.01 -6.67 -1.09
CA LEU A 195 13.29 -6.06 -0.71
C LEU A 195 14.47 -7.05 -0.67
N SER A 196 14.21 -8.33 -0.45
CA SER A 196 15.27 -9.31 -0.17
C SER A 196 15.25 -10.56 -1.05
N ASN A 197 14.10 -10.93 -1.57
CA ASN A 197 13.90 -12.23 -2.22
C ASN A 197 13.37 -12.12 -3.65
N PHE A 198 13.14 -10.91 -4.11
CA PHE A 198 12.60 -10.67 -5.44
C PHE A 198 13.75 -10.37 -6.42
N THR A 199 13.96 -11.28 -7.33
CA THR A 199 14.88 -11.14 -8.47
C THR A 199 14.15 -11.57 -9.73
N PHE A 200 14.41 -10.89 -10.82
CA PHE A 200 13.91 -11.24 -12.15
C PHE A 200 14.77 -12.32 -12.79
#